data_1305288f0f6bc3dd6b57a949f1f79866
#
_entry.id   1305288f0f6bc3dd6b57a949f1f79866
#
_cell.length_a   1.000
_cell.length_b   1.000
_cell.length_c   1.000
_cell.angle_alpha   90.00
_cell.angle_beta   90.00
_cell.angle_gamma   90.00
#
_symmetry.space_group_name_H-M   'P 1'
#
loop_
_entity.id
_entity.type
_entity.pdbx_description
1 polymer ?
#
loop_
_entity_poly.entity_id
_entity_poly.type
_entity_poly.pdbx_seq_one_letter_code
_entity_poly.pdbx_strand_id
1 'polypeptide(L)'
;LLAYVAIIGGNLLIVFTVTFDSYLQSTPMYFLLGNLSFLDMCISTITTPQMVIDFLREKKTISLWGCMAQMFFLHFLGGSEMTLLIAMAVDRYIAICKPLRYSIIMNRRVLLGSVLLSWAVGFVHTMSQMVFMVALPFCGPNVVDNIFCDLPLVLKLACSETYVLELLVIADSGFLSFLCFILLLISYTVILVTVRRQSAGGLSKALSTLSAHITVVTLFFGPCIFIYAWPFNNFSVDKFLSVFYSVITPLLNPIIYTLRNREMKSAMSRLRAQHIRK
;
A
#
# COMPACT_ATOMS: atom_id res chain seq x y z
N LEU A 1 13.34 6.15 -13.90
CA LEU A 1 13.88 7.25 -13.11
C LEU A 1 12.86 8.38 -12.88
N LEU A 2 12.21 8.91 -13.92
CA LEU A 2 11.21 9.98 -13.79
C LEU A 2 10.05 9.58 -12.89
N ALA A 3 9.51 8.37 -13.04
CA ALA A 3 8.44 7.85 -12.17
C ALA A 3 8.89 7.81 -10.70
N TYR A 4 10.11 7.37 -10.42
CA TYR A 4 10.65 7.33 -9.05
C TYR A 4 10.75 8.74 -8.44
N VAL A 5 11.29 9.70 -9.18
CA VAL A 5 11.34 11.10 -8.72
C VAL A 5 9.94 11.66 -8.46
N ALA A 6 8.97 11.33 -9.31
CA ALA A 6 7.58 11.76 -9.14
C ALA A 6 6.92 11.09 -7.91
N ILE A 7 7.19 9.80 -7.66
CA ILE A 7 6.70 9.08 -6.47
C ILE A 7 7.27 9.72 -5.20
N ILE A 8 8.61 9.83 -5.12
CA ILE A 8 9.26 10.40 -3.93
C ILE A 8 8.84 11.85 -3.70
N GLY A 9 8.88 12.69 -4.73
CA GLY A 9 8.50 14.10 -4.63
C GLY A 9 7.04 14.31 -4.27
N GLY A 10 6.14 13.55 -4.89
CA GLY A 10 4.70 13.64 -4.64
C GLY A 10 4.30 13.19 -3.23
N ASN A 11 4.82 12.04 -2.79
CA ASN A 11 4.54 11.51 -1.46
C ASN A 11 5.24 12.34 -0.36
N LEU A 12 6.47 12.80 -0.59
CA LEU A 12 7.16 13.70 0.34
C LEU A 12 6.38 15.02 0.51
N LEU A 13 5.80 15.55 -0.56
CA LEU A 13 4.96 16.73 -0.50
C LEU A 13 3.71 16.52 0.38
N ILE A 14 3.08 15.34 0.30
CA ILE A 14 1.95 14.99 1.18
C ILE A 14 2.42 14.92 2.64
N VAL A 15 3.48 14.15 2.92
CA VAL A 15 4.01 14.01 4.29
C VAL A 15 4.37 15.36 4.87
N PHE A 16 5.08 16.18 4.11
CA PHE A 16 5.44 17.55 4.51
C PHE A 16 4.21 18.40 4.81
N THR A 17 3.25 18.43 3.88
CA THR A 17 2.03 19.25 4.05
C THR A 17 1.21 18.83 5.26
N VAL A 18 1.02 17.52 5.48
CA VAL A 18 0.30 17.00 6.65
C VAL A 18 1.04 17.29 7.95
N THR A 19 2.36 17.23 7.95
CA THR A 19 3.16 17.45 9.16
C THR A 19 3.19 18.91 9.59
N PHE A 20 3.23 19.86 8.64
CA PHE A 20 3.41 21.28 8.93
C PHE A 20 2.11 22.12 8.91
N ASP A 21 1.01 21.60 8.37
CA ASP A 21 -0.29 22.26 8.45
C ASP A 21 -1.08 21.71 9.65
N SER A 22 -1.32 22.56 10.66
CA SER A 22 -1.95 22.16 11.93
C SER A 22 -3.38 21.62 11.76
N TYR A 23 -4.12 22.10 10.76
CA TYR A 23 -5.46 21.59 10.45
C TYR A 23 -5.40 20.18 9.89
N LEU A 24 -4.52 19.92 8.91
CA LEU A 24 -4.37 18.58 8.34
C LEU A 24 -3.81 17.60 9.37
N GLN A 25 -2.83 18.01 10.17
CA GLN A 25 -2.26 17.17 11.23
C GLN A 25 -3.31 16.70 12.26
N SER A 26 -4.30 17.55 12.56
CA SER A 26 -5.37 17.22 13.52
C SER A 26 -6.51 16.40 12.92
N THR A 27 -6.58 16.29 11.59
CA THR A 27 -7.65 15.58 10.90
C THR A 27 -7.28 14.11 10.67
N PRO A 28 -8.07 13.13 11.20
CA PRO A 28 -7.75 11.70 11.15
C PRO A 28 -7.37 11.19 9.76
N MET A 29 -8.14 11.51 8.75
CA MET A 29 -7.89 11.09 7.37
C MET A 29 -6.51 11.50 6.87
N TYR A 30 -6.08 12.75 7.09
CA TYR A 30 -4.80 13.23 6.58
C TYR A 30 -3.62 12.64 7.35
N PHE A 31 -3.81 12.38 8.65
CA PHE A 31 -2.82 11.65 9.44
C PHE A 31 -2.56 10.24 8.87
N LEU A 32 -3.62 9.48 8.57
CA LEU A 32 -3.51 8.16 7.94
C LEU A 32 -2.91 8.27 6.53
N LEU A 33 -3.32 9.26 5.74
CA LEU A 33 -2.77 9.52 4.41
C LEU A 33 -1.27 9.85 4.43
N GLY A 34 -0.81 10.62 5.40
CA GLY A 34 0.63 10.89 5.57
C GLY A 34 1.44 9.62 5.85
N ASN A 35 0.88 8.69 6.65
CA ASN A 35 1.49 7.38 6.88
C ASN A 35 1.47 6.50 5.62
N LEU A 36 0.38 6.49 4.85
CA LEU A 36 0.31 5.78 3.57
C LEU A 36 1.39 6.30 2.60
N SER A 37 1.50 7.63 2.45
CA SER A 37 2.53 8.25 1.59
C SER A 37 3.95 7.92 2.06
N PHE A 38 4.19 7.77 3.35
CA PHE A 38 5.47 7.32 3.87
C PHE A 38 5.77 5.87 3.47
N LEU A 39 4.79 4.96 3.59
CA LEU A 39 4.91 3.56 3.13
C LEU A 39 5.19 3.50 1.62
N ASP A 40 4.47 4.26 0.80
CA ASP A 40 4.68 4.35 -0.65
C ASP A 40 6.13 4.75 -1.01
N MET A 41 6.69 5.73 -0.31
CA MET A 41 8.10 6.13 -0.51
C MET A 41 9.05 5.00 -0.15
N CYS A 42 8.82 4.31 0.96
CA CYS A 42 9.66 3.20 1.40
C CYS A 42 9.60 2.03 0.41
N ILE A 43 8.41 1.61 -0.04
CA ILE A 43 8.23 0.54 -1.04
C ILE A 43 8.96 0.88 -2.34
N SER A 44 8.75 2.09 -2.85
CA SER A 44 9.41 2.53 -4.08
C SER A 44 10.92 2.63 -3.96
N THR A 45 11.44 2.98 -2.78
CA THR A 45 12.88 3.05 -2.53
C THR A 45 13.53 1.66 -2.45
N ILE A 46 12.79 0.62 -2.12
CA ILE A 46 13.28 -0.76 -2.08
C ILE A 46 13.27 -1.40 -3.48
N THR A 47 12.29 -1.07 -4.31
CA THR A 47 12.10 -1.72 -5.63
C THR A 47 12.79 -0.96 -6.76
N THR A 48 12.58 0.34 -6.84
CA THR A 48 12.91 1.12 -8.05
C THR A 48 14.42 1.32 -8.28
N PRO A 49 15.29 1.54 -7.27
CA PRO A 49 16.72 1.70 -7.52
C PRO A 49 17.34 0.47 -8.18
N GLN A 50 17.02 -0.74 -7.69
CA GLN A 50 17.49 -1.98 -8.31
C GLN A 50 16.99 -2.12 -9.74
N MET A 51 15.70 -1.85 -9.98
CA MET A 51 15.11 -1.87 -11.32
C MET A 51 15.81 -0.91 -12.29
N VAL A 52 16.16 0.31 -11.84
CA VAL A 52 16.88 1.28 -12.66
C VAL A 52 18.32 0.83 -12.95
N ILE A 53 19.01 0.28 -11.95
CA ILE A 53 20.36 -0.26 -12.11
C ILE A 53 20.36 -1.42 -13.10
N ASP A 54 19.39 -2.34 -12.98
CA ASP A 54 19.26 -3.49 -13.86
C ASP A 54 18.91 -3.10 -15.31
N PHE A 55 18.25 -1.95 -15.51
CA PHE A 55 17.99 -1.41 -16.84
C PHE A 55 19.29 -0.89 -17.53
N LEU A 56 20.28 -0.48 -16.74
CA LEU A 56 21.56 0.07 -17.22
C LEU A 56 22.66 -0.99 -17.34
N ARG A 57 22.45 -2.20 -16.78
CA ARG A 57 23.44 -3.28 -16.77
C ARG A 57 23.13 -4.35 -17.79
N GLU A 58 24.14 -4.86 -18.48
CA GLU A 58 24.03 -6.01 -19.36
C GLU A 58 23.74 -7.31 -18.55
N LYS A 59 24.39 -7.48 -17.40
CA LYS A 59 24.16 -8.56 -16.44
C LYS A 59 23.39 -8.04 -15.23
N LYS A 60 22.16 -8.51 -15.10
CA LYS A 60 21.26 -8.18 -13.98
C LYS A 60 21.54 -9.16 -12.84
N THR A 61 22.04 -8.68 -11.73
CA THR A 61 22.41 -9.52 -10.59
C THR A 61 22.06 -8.86 -9.27
N ILE A 62 21.60 -9.65 -8.32
CA ILE A 62 21.39 -9.27 -6.94
C ILE A 62 22.02 -10.34 -6.04
N SER A 63 22.58 -9.96 -4.87
CA SER A 63 23.06 -10.93 -3.90
C SER A 63 21.87 -11.65 -3.22
N LEU A 64 22.09 -12.88 -2.75
CA LEU A 64 21.05 -13.64 -2.02
C LEU A 64 20.52 -12.83 -0.82
N TRP A 65 21.41 -12.23 -0.04
CA TRP A 65 21.01 -11.40 1.11
C TRP A 65 20.27 -10.12 0.70
N GLY A 66 20.66 -9.51 -0.42
CA GLY A 66 19.95 -8.37 -1.01
C GLY A 66 18.54 -8.76 -1.45
N CYS A 67 18.39 -9.93 -2.08
CA CYS A 67 17.10 -10.50 -2.47
C CYS A 67 16.21 -10.79 -1.24
N MET A 68 16.77 -11.43 -0.20
CA MET A 68 16.05 -11.70 1.05
C MET A 68 15.62 -10.40 1.76
N ALA A 69 16.49 -9.40 1.84
CA ALA A 69 16.16 -8.12 2.42
C ALA A 69 15.06 -7.39 1.62
N GLN A 70 15.12 -7.44 0.28
CA GLN A 70 14.09 -6.86 -0.58
C GLN A 70 12.73 -7.52 -0.33
N MET A 71 12.66 -8.85 -0.30
CA MET A 71 11.43 -9.60 0.03
C MET A 71 10.90 -9.24 1.42
N PHE A 72 11.79 -9.24 2.44
CA PHE A 72 11.42 -8.87 3.80
C PHE A 72 10.72 -7.51 3.85
N PHE A 73 11.38 -6.48 3.33
CA PHE A 73 10.83 -5.12 3.42
C PHE A 73 9.59 -4.94 2.54
N LEU A 74 9.51 -5.58 1.37
CA LEU A 74 8.32 -5.51 0.52
C LEU A 74 7.09 -6.11 1.20
N HIS A 75 7.20 -7.30 1.78
CA HIS A 75 6.11 -7.96 2.48
C HIS A 75 5.74 -7.21 3.77
N PHE A 76 6.73 -6.70 4.50
CA PHE A 76 6.53 -5.91 5.70
C PHE A 76 5.75 -4.62 5.42
N LEU A 77 6.19 -3.85 4.45
CA LEU A 77 5.55 -2.58 4.10
C LEU A 77 4.21 -2.81 3.39
N GLY A 78 4.11 -3.79 2.49
CA GLY A 78 2.87 -4.15 1.82
C GLY A 78 1.79 -4.64 2.79
N GLY A 79 2.13 -5.48 3.76
CA GLY A 79 1.21 -5.90 4.82
C GLY A 79 0.77 -4.74 5.72
N SER A 80 1.68 -3.81 6.01
CA SER A 80 1.38 -2.58 6.74
C SER A 80 0.45 -1.67 5.95
N GLU A 81 0.67 -1.51 4.65
CA GLU A 81 -0.17 -0.73 3.73
C GLU A 81 -1.58 -1.31 3.63
N MET A 82 -1.71 -2.62 3.47
CA MET A 82 -2.99 -3.33 3.41
C MET A 82 -3.84 -3.04 4.65
N THR A 83 -3.26 -3.13 5.85
CA THR A 83 -3.96 -2.87 7.12
C THR A 83 -4.28 -1.38 7.28
N LEU A 84 -3.40 -0.50 6.83
CA LEU A 84 -3.63 0.95 6.86
C LEU A 84 -4.79 1.37 5.96
N LEU A 85 -4.95 0.76 4.78
CA LEU A 85 -6.09 0.99 3.89
C LEU A 85 -7.42 0.57 4.54
N ILE A 86 -7.42 -0.50 5.35
CA ILE A 86 -8.59 -0.89 6.16
C ILE A 86 -8.91 0.19 7.21
N ALA A 87 -7.90 0.69 7.92
CA ALA A 87 -8.08 1.78 8.89
C ALA A 87 -8.65 3.04 8.23
N MET A 88 -8.19 3.38 7.01
CA MET A 88 -8.73 4.49 6.22
C MET A 88 -10.19 4.26 5.79
N ALA A 89 -10.58 3.02 5.47
CA ALA A 89 -11.97 2.70 5.15
C ALA A 89 -12.89 2.81 6.38
N VAL A 90 -12.42 2.38 7.54
CA VAL A 90 -13.13 2.58 8.82
C VAL A 90 -13.29 4.07 9.13
N ASP A 91 -12.24 4.87 8.94
CA ASP A 91 -12.32 6.33 9.07
C ASP A 91 -13.41 6.93 8.17
N ARG A 92 -13.44 6.55 6.89
CA ARG A 92 -14.47 6.99 5.95
C ARG A 92 -15.87 6.58 6.39
N TYR A 93 -16.05 5.33 6.81
CA TYR A 93 -17.34 4.85 7.31
C TYR A 93 -17.84 5.69 8.50
N ILE A 94 -16.98 5.93 9.49
CA ILE A 94 -17.37 6.70 10.68
C ILE A 94 -17.65 8.16 10.31
N ALA A 95 -16.81 8.79 9.47
CA ALA A 95 -16.97 10.16 9.03
C ALA A 95 -18.30 10.41 8.29
N ILE A 96 -18.73 9.45 7.47
CA ILE A 96 -19.93 9.58 6.64
C ILE A 96 -21.17 9.08 7.35
N CYS A 97 -21.11 7.92 8.02
CA CYS A 97 -22.29 7.26 8.62
C CYS A 97 -22.55 7.69 10.08
N LYS A 98 -21.54 8.22 10.78
CA LYS A 98 -21.63 8.63 12.20
C LYS A 98 -20.98 10.00 12.47
N PRO A 99 -21.32 11.05 11.72
CA PRO A 99 -20.61 12.35 11.76
C PRO A 99 -20.60 13.00 13.15
N LEU A 100 -21.68 12.87 13.91
CA LEU A 100 -21.79 13.44 15.27
C LEU A 100 -20.86 12.78 16.30
N ARG A 101 -20.38 11.58 16.02
CA ARG A 101 -19.47 10.83 16.92
C ARG A 101 -18.05 10.71 16.35
N TYR A 102 -17.80 11.30 15.19
CA TYR A 102 -16.54 11.13 14.47
C TYR A 102 -15.33 11.53 15.33
N SER A 103 -15.31 12.72 15.90
CA SER A 103 -14.20 13.22 16.72
C SER A 103 -13.99 12.46 18.04
N ILE A 104 -15.03 11.82 18.56
CA ILE A 104 -14.95 10.99 19.77
C ILE A 104 -14.33 9.64 19.44
N ILE A 105 -14.76 9.01 18.36
CA ILE A 105 -14.32 7.66 17.95
C ILE A 105 -12.91 7.74 17.34
N MET A 106 -12.70 8.64 16.37
CA MET A 106 -11.41 8.82 15.67
C MET A 106 -10.49 9.78 16.40
N ASN A 107 -10.26 9.53 17.68
CA ASN A 107 -9.34 10.32 18.50
C ASN A 107 -7.87 9.94 18.23
N ARG A 108 -6.93 10.76 18.73
CA ARG A 108 -5.49 10.58 18.50
C ARG A 108 -4.96 9.21 18.98
N ARG A 109 -5.53 8.64 20.05
CA ARG A 109 -5.10 7.32 20.55
C ARG A 109 -5.49 6.21 19.57
N VAL A 110 -6.72 6.27 19.02
CA VAL A 110 -7.19 5.31 18.02
C VAL A 110 -6.37 5.40 16.74
N LEU A 111 -6.03 6.61 16.29
CA LEU A 111 -5.20 6.82 15.10
C LEU A 111 -3.80 6.25 15.27
N LEU A 112 -3.13 6.59 16.37
CA LEU A 112 -1.79 6.05 16.68
C LEU A 112 -1.85 4.53 16.84
N GLY A 113 -2.87 4.01 17.53
CA GLY A 113 -3.11 2.57 17.67
C GLY A 113 -3.31 1.87 16.35
N SER A 114 -4.06 2.47 15.41
CA SER A 114 -4.27 1.93 14.07
C SER A 114 -2.97 1.85 13.26
N VAL A 115 -2.14 2.89 13.33
CA VAL A 115 -0.83 2.90 12.65
C VAL A 115 0.10 1.86 13.25
N LEU A 116 0.24 1.82 14.58
CA LEU A 116 1.07 0.82 15.26
C LEU A 116 0.61 -0.61 14.98
N LEU A 117 -0.71 -0.84 14.96
CA LEU A 117 -1.28 -2.14 14.58
C LEU A 117 -0.94 -2.49 13.14
N SER A 118 -1.02 -1.53 12.21
CA SER A 118 -0.66 -1.76 10.81
C SER A 118 0.80 -2.22 10.67
N TRP A 119 1.73 -1.56 11.34
CA TRP A 119 3.13 -1.95 11.36
C TRP A 119 3.35 -3.31 12.03
N ALA A 120 2.67 -3.59 13.13
CA ALA A 120 2.77 -4.88 13.83
C ALA A 120 2.25 -6.04 12.96
N VAL A 121 1.10 -5.86 12.29
CA VAL A 121 0.53 -6.86 11.38
C VAL A 121 1.47 -7.11 10.21
N GLY A 122 2.01 -6.07 9.57
CA GLY A 122 2.98 -6.22 8.48
C GLY A 122 4.24 -6.98 8.93
N PHE A 123 4.74 -6.69 10.14
CA PHE A 123 5.90 -7.39 10.69
C PHE A 123 5.62 -8.88 10.93
N VAL A 124 4.51 -9.21 11.59
CA VAL A 124 4.12 -10.61 11.85
C VAL A 124 3.89 -11.36 10.54
N HIS A 125 3.19 -10.74 9.58
CA HIS A 125 2.98 -11.28 8.24
C HIS A 125 4.30 -11.64 7.55
N THR A 126 5.28 -10.74 7.56
CA THR A 126 6.58 -11.00 6.95
C THR A 126 7.35 -12.07 7.70
N MET A 127 7.38 -12.02 9.03
CA MET A 127 8.11 -12.99 9.83
C MET A 127 7.57 -14.40 9.66
N SER A 128 6.25 -14.58 9.53
CA SER A 128 5.62 -15.89 9.30
C SER A 128 6.17 -16.60 8.05
N GLN A 129 6.57 -15.86 7.04
CA GLN A 129 7.09 -16.38 5.76
C GLN A 129 8.62 -16.44 5.76
N MET A 130 9.30 -15.40 6.23
CA MET A 130 10.77 -15.31 6.16
C MET A 130 11.49 -16.30 7.06
N VAL A 131 10.95 -16.66 8.20
CA VAL A 131 11.54 -17.65 9.11
C VAL A 131 11.77 -19.01 8.40
N PHE A 132 10.81 -19.41 7.58
CA PHE A 132 10.96 -20.66 6.80
C PHE A 132 11.87 -20.47 5.57
N MET A 133 11.79 -19.31 4.94
CA MET A 133 12.52 -19.02 3.70
C MET A 133 14.04 -18.99 3.90
N VAL A 134 14.52 -18.44 5.02
CA VAL A 134 15.96 -18.36 5.34
C VAL A 134 16.60 -19.74 5.54
N ALA A 135 15.81 -20.75 5.94
CA ALA A 135 16.29 -22.11 6.17
C ALA A 135 16.30 -22.98 4.90
N LEU A 136 15.76 -22.52 3.77
CA LEU A 136 15.68 -23.30 2.55
C LEU A 136 17.04 -23.43 1.83
N PRO A 137 17.42 -24.63 1.35
CA PRO A 137 18.55 -24.80 0.46
C PRO A 137 18.19 -24.38 -0.98
N PHE A 138 19.04 -23.59 -1.61
CA PHE A 138 18.92 -23.17 -3.01
C PHE A 138 20.01 -23.84 -3.84
N CYS A 139 19.66 -24.61 -4.85
CA CYS A 139 20.61 -25.39 -5.66
C CYS A 139 20.33 -25.43 -7.17
N GLY A 140 19.32 -24.73 -7.62
CA GLY A 140 18.92 -24.72 -9.03
C GLY A 140 19.49 -23.54 -9.82
N PRO A 141 18.95 -23.28 -11.01
CA PRO A 141 19.24 -22.06 -11.73
C PRO A 141 18.84 -20.87 -10.85
N ASN A 142 19.80 -19.99 -10.58
CA ASN A 142 19.64 -18.82 -9.73
C ASN A 142 19.07 -17.60 -10.50
N VAL A 143 18.02 -17.84 -11.31
CA VAL A 143 17.39 -16.80 -12.14
C VAL A 143 15.97 -16.56 -11.68
N VAL A 144 15.69 -15.31 -11.30
CA VAL A 144 14.34 -14.82 -10.97
C VAL A 144 13.86 -13.94 -12.12
N ASP A 145 12.83 -14.38 -12.84
CA ASP A 145 12.25 -13.59 -13.93
C ASP A 145 11.22 -12.57 -13.41
N ASN A 146 11.73 -11.57 -12.71
CA ASN A 146 10.91 -10.44 -12.24
C ASN A 146 11.77 -9.17 -12.13
N ILE A 147 11.12 -8.02 -11.87
CA ILE A 147 11.76 -6.72 -11.66
C ILE A 147 12.35 -6.56 -10.25
N PHE A 148 11.94 -7.39 -9.30
CA PHE A 148 12.45 -7.50 -7.94
C PHE A 148 12.26 -8.93 -7.42
N CYS A 149 12.91 -9.25 -6.31
CA CYS A 149 12.72 -10.53 -5.63
C CYS A 149 11.34 -10.59 -4.98
N ASP A 150 10.55 -11.56 -5.38
CA ASP A 150 9.25 -11.86 -4.76
C ASP A 150 9.20 -13.31 -4.26
N LEU A 151 8.53 -13.50 -3.15
CA LEU A 151 8.53 -14.76 -2.40
C LEU A 151 8.12 -15.97 -3.25
N PRO A 152 7.00 -15.94 -4.02
CA PRO A 152 6.59 -17.10 -4.82
C PRO A 152 7.61 -17.52 -5.88
N LEU A 153 8.36 -16.56 -6.43
CA LEU A 153 9.33 -16.82 -7.47
C LEU A 153 10.65 -17.36 -6.91
N VAL A 154 11.10 -16.81 -5.79
CA VAL A 154 12.31 -17.26 -5.11
C VAL A 154 12.10 -18.66 -4.51
N LEU A 155 10.89 -18.97 -4.04
CA LEU A 155 10.53 -20.28 -3.53
C LEU A 155 10.68 -21.39 -4.56
N LYS A 156 10.43 -21.13 -5.85
CA LYS A 156 10.65 -22.08 -6.97
C LYS A 156 12.12 -22.47 -7.18
N LEU A 157 13.05 -21.73 -6.60
CA LEU A 157 14.50 -22.02 -6.70
C LEU A 157 15.00 -22.93 -5.57
N ALA A 158 14.16 -23.23 -4.59
CA ALA A 158 14.52 -24.14 -3.50
C ALA A 158 14.60 -25.61 -3.99
N CYS A 159 15.52 -26.40 -3.41
CA CYS A 159 15.72 -27.80 -3.73
C CYS A 159 15.04 -28.77 -2.77
N SER A 160 14.41 -28.27 -1.74
CA SER A 160 13.64 -29.05 -0.78
C SER A 160 12.16 -28.97 -1.09
N GLU A 161 11.37 -29.80 -0.44
CA GLU A 161 9.92 -29.71 -0.52
C GLU A 161 9.40 -28.41 0.07
N THR A 162 8.64 -27.66 -0.75
CA THR A 162 8.18 -26.30 -0.43
C THR A 162 6.69 -26.23 -0.17
N TYR A 163 5.97 -27.36 -0.21
CA TYR A 163 4.50 -27.42 -0.14
C TYR A 163 3.88 -26.65 1.03
N VAL A 164 4.45 -26.80 2.23
CA VAL A 164 3.92 -26.10 3.42
C VAL A 164 4.07 -24.59 3.29
N LEU A 165 5.20 -24.11 2.74
CA LEU A 165 5.47 -22.70 2.55
C LEU A 165 4.60 -22.13 1.41
N GLU A 166 4.35 -22.90 0.36
CA GLU A 166 3.41 -22.55 -0.71
C GLU A 166 2.00 -22.36 -0.18
N LEU A 167 1.51 -23.29 0.65
CA LEU A 167 0.22 -23.14 1.32
C LEU A 167 0.19 -21.91 2.25
N LEU A 168 1.28 -21.65 2.96
CA LEU A 168 1.39 -20.47 3.82
C LEU A 168 1.29 -19.17 3.01
N VAL A 169 1.97 -19.07 1.86
CA VAL A 169 1.89 -17.91 0.96
C VAL A 169 0.44 -17.69 0.47
N ILE A 170 -0.23 -18.75 0.04
CA ILE A 170 -1.62 -18.67 -0.43
C ILE A 170 -2.56 -18.24 0.71
N ALA A 171 -2.40 -18.83 1.90
CA ALA A 171 -3.27 -18.55 3.04
C ALA A 171 -3.02 -17.17 3.65
N ASP A 172 -1.75 -16.77 3.79
CA ASP A 172 -1.36 -15.54 4.47
C ASP A 172 -1.41 -14.32 3.53
N SER A 173 -0.84 -14.41 2.33
CA SER A 173 -0.85 -13.29 1.38
C SER A 173 -2.07 -13.30 0.45
N GLY A 174 -2.39 -14.45 -0.14
CA GLY A 174 -3.49 -14.57 -1.12
C GLY A 174 -4.87 -14.44 -0.49
N PHE A 175 -5.21 -15.35 0.42
CA PHE A 175 -6.53 -15.38 1.05
C PHE A 175 -6.80 -14.16 1.93
N LEU A 176 -5.79 -13.71 2.71
CA LEU A 176 -5.92 -12.53 3.55
C LEU A 176 -6.15 -11.27 2.71
N SER A 177 -5.42 -11.10 1.60
CA SER A 177 -5.63 -9.98 0.67
C SER A 177 -7.05 -10.00 0.08
N PHE A 178 -7.54 -11.18 -0.33
CA PHE A 178 -8.90 -11.35 -0.82
C PHE A 178 -9.94 -10.98 0.24
N LEU A 179 -9.79 -11.47 1.46
CA LEU A 179 -10.69 -11.18 2.57
C LEU A 179 -10.73 -9.66 2.88
N CYS A 180 -9.55 -9.02 2.96
CA CYS A 180 -9.46 -7.58 3.17
C CYS A 180 -10.15 -6.79 2.06
N PHE A 181 -9.95 -7.18 0.80
CA PHE A 181 -10.60 -6.53 -0.34
C PHE A 181 -12.12 -6.64 -0.28
N ILE A 182 -12.67 -7.82 0.03
CA ILE A 182 -14.11 -8.02 0.19
C ILE A 182 -14.66 -7.16 1.34
N LEU A 183 -13.97 -7.11 2.49
CA LEU A 183 -14.39 -6.27 3.62
C LEU A 183 -14.42 -4.78 3.25
N LEU A 184 -13.45 -4.32 2.46
CA LEU A 184 -13.42 -2.95 1.94
C LEU A 184 -14.60 -2.67 1.00
N LEU A 185 -14.90 -3.58 0.07
CA LEU A 185 -16.05 -3.46 -0.84
C LEU A 185 -17.37 -3.43 -0.08
N ILE A 186 -17.53 -4.27 0.93
CA ILE A 186 -18.70 -4.27 1.81
C ILE A 186 -18.83 -2.92 2.53
N SER A 187 -17.74 -2.40 3.10
CA SER A 187 -17.73 -1.10 3.77
C SER A 187 -18.18 0.02 2.84
N TYR A 188 -17.63 0.09 1.62
CA TYR A 188 -18.04 1.11 0.63
C TYR A 188 -19.49 0.96 0.19
N THR A 189 -19.97 -0.27 0.01
CA THR A 189 -21.38 -0.52 -0.32
C THR A 189 -22.30 -0.03 0.79
N VAL A 190 -21.98 -0.32 2.05
CA VAL A 190 -22.74 0.17 3.21
C VAL A 190 -22.76 1.70 3.27
N ILE A 191 -21.62 2.36 3.02
CA ILE A 191 -21.55 3.82 2.97
C ILE A 191 -22.49 4.37 1.88
N LEU A 192 -22.42 3.82 0.66
CA LEU A 192 -23.21 4.31 -0.47
C LEU A 192 -24.72 4.09 -0.25
N VAL A 193 -25.11 2.93 0.29
CA VAL A 193 -26.51 2.66 0.63
C VAL A 193 -27.02 3.61 1.71
N THR A 194 -26.22 3.86 2.75
CA THR A 194 -26.59 4.76 3.86
C THR A 194 -26.81 6.19 3.34
N VAL A 195 -25.87 6.69 2.54
CA VAL A 195 -25.96 8.06 1.97
C VAL A 195 -27.14 8.19 1.03
N ARG A 196 -27.40 7.17 0.18
CA ARG A 196 -28.55 7.17 -0.72
C ARG A 196 -29.88 7.26 0.03
N ARG A 197 -29.99 6.62 1.21
CA ARG A 197 -31.19 6.67 2.06
C ARG A 197 -31.37 8.02 2.76
N GLN A 198 -30.28 8.73 3.05
CA GLN A 198 -30.32 10.00 3.77
C GLN A 198 -30.57 11.21 2.86
N SER A 199 -30.12 11.19 1.61
CA SER A 199 -30.25 12.31 0.68
C SER A 199 -30.09 11.87 -0.78
N ALA A 200 -31.04 12.26 -1.63
CA ALA A 200 -30.98 12.00 -3.06
C ALA A 200 -29.75 12.65 -3.75
N GLY A 201 -29.32 13.83 -3.29
CA GLY A 201 -28.12 14.53 -3.80
C GLY A 201 -26.81 14.10 -3.15
N GLY A 202 -26.87 13.41 -1.99
CA GLY A 202 -25.70 12.99 -1.23
C GLY A 202 -24.88 11.91 -1.89
N LEU A 203 -25.52 11.06 -2.69
CA LEU A 203 -24.88 9.93 -3.38
C LEU A 203 -23.77 10.37 -4.34
N SER A 204 -23.99 11.41 -5.15
CA SER A 204 -22.99 11.93 -6.09
C SER A 204 -21.76 12.45 -5.36
N LYS A 205 -21.94 13.17 -4.25
CA LYS A 205 -20.84 13.67 -3.42
C LYS A 205 -20.09 12.53 -2.73
N ALA A 206 -20.79 11.53 -2.21
CA ALA A 206 -20.17 10.35 -1.60
C ALA A 206 -19.37 9.54 -2.62
N LEU A 207 -19.94 9.28 -3.80
CA LEU A 207 -19.25 8.61 -4.92
C LEU A 207 -18.00 9.37 -5.33
N SER A 208 -18.07 10.69 -5.44
CA SER A 208 -16.89 11.51 -5.76
C SER A 208 -15.79 11.39 -4.71
N THR A 209 -16.13 11.31 -3.44
CA THR A 209 -15.16 11.17 -2.33
C THR A 209 -14.60 9.76 -2.26
N LEU A 210 -15.43 8.74 -2.41
CA LEU A 210 -15.03 7.34 -2.31
C LEU A 210 -14.34 6.81 -3.57
N SER A 211 -14.64 7.37 -4.75
CA SER A 211 -14.07 6.88 -6.01
C SER A 211 -12.54 6.87 -6.02
N ALA A 212 -11.92 7.89 -5.43
CA ALA A 212 -10.47 7.96 -5.28
C ALA A 212 -9.95 6.77 -4.44
N HIS A 213 -10.56 6.54 -3.29
CA HIS A 213 -10.16 5.46 -2.39
C HIS A 213 -10.42 4.07 -2.98
N ILE A 214 -11.58 3.86 -3.63
CA ILE A 214 -11.90 2.62 -4.34
C ILE A 214 -10.88 2.35 -5.45
N THR A 215 -10.46 3.37 -6.19
CA THR A 215 -9.45 3.23 -7.24
C THR A 215 -8.12 2.74 -6.67
N VAL A 216 -7.62 3.38 -5.60
CA VAL A 216 -6.37 2.97 -4.93
C VAL A 216 -6.46 1.54 -4.42
N VAL A 217 -7.54 1.21 -3.70
CA VAL A 217 -7.78 -0.13 -3.16
C VAL A 217 -7.81 -1.19 -4.26
N THR A 218 -8.48 -0.92 -5.38
CA THR A 218 -8.57 -1.86 -6.50
C THR A 218 -7.21 -2.06 -7.19
N LEU A 219 -6.44 -0.98 -7.39
CA LEU A 219 -5.11 -1.05 -8.00
C LEU A 219 -4.07 -1.73 -7.11
N PHE A 220 -4.25 -1.67 -5.80
CA PHE A 220 -3.40 -2.36 -4.83
C PHE A 220 -3.81 -3.84 -4.69
N PHE A 221 -5.05 -4.11 -4.28
CA PHE A 221 -5.48 -5.48 -3.95
C PHE A 221 -5.68 -6.37 -5.18
N GLY A 222 -6.11 -5.83 -6.33
CA GLY A 222 -6.34 -6.62 -7.53
C GLY A 222 -5.11 -7.41 -7.96
N PRO A 223 -3.97 -6.75 -8.23
CA PRO A 223 -2.71 -7.42 -8.54
C PRO A 223 -2.21 -8.34 -7.43
N CYS A 224 -2.30 -7.92 -6.15
CA CYS A 224 -1.89 -8.74 -5.01
C CYS A 224 -2.68 -10.06 -4.94
N ILE A 225 -4.01 -10.00 -5.06
CA ILE A 225 -4.85 -11.20 -5.05
C ILE A 225 -4.47 -12.12 -6.18
N PHE A 226 -4.29 -11.59 -7.40
CA PHE A 226 -3.94 -12.41 -8.56
C PHE A 226 -2.60 -13.12 -8.36
N ILE A 227 -1.56 -12.40 -7.91
CA ILE A 227 -0.21 -12.95 -7.73
C ILE A 227 -0.15 -13.96 -6.59
N TYR A 228 -0.77 -13.66 -5.43
CA TYR A 228 -0.62 -14.46 -4.23
C TYR A 228 -1.71 -15.54 -4.02
N ALA A 229 -2.87 -15.44 -4.68
CA ALA A 229 -3.87 -16.51 -4.65
C ALA A 229 -3.57 -17.64 -5.67
N TRP A 230 -2.81 -17.34 -6.75
CA TRP A 230 -2.37 -18.30 -7.76
C TRP A 230 -0.86 -18.20 -8.04
N PRO A 231 0.02 -18.23 -7.02
CA PRO A 231 1.43 -17.87 -7.16
C PRO A 231 2.26 -18.85 -8.00
N PHE A 232 1.76 -20.04 -8.31
CA PHE A 232 2.51 -21.11 -8.96
C PHE A 232 2.11 -21.35 -10.42
N ASN A 233 1.21 -20.55 -10.97
CA ASN A 233 0.91 -20.55 -12.40
C ASN A 233 2.02 -19.80 -13.17
N ASN A 234 2.42 -20.34 -14.34
CA ASN A 234 3.46 -19.75 -15.18
C ASN A 234 2.91 -18.61 -16.05
N PHE A 235 2.36 -17.57 -15.44
CA PHE A 235 1.91 -16.41 -16.19
C PHE A 235 3.02 -15.35 -16.24
N SER A 236 3.46 -14.99 -17.44
CA SER A 236 4.31 -13.81 -17.69
C SER A 236 3.65 -12.49 -17.25
N VAL A 237 2.39 -12.57 -16.86
CA VAL A 237 1.57 -11.47 -16.36
C VAL A 237 2.00 -11.02 -14.94
N ASP A 238 2.58 -11.90 -14.13
CA ASP A 238 2.98 -11.60 -12.75
C ASP A 238 3.97 -10.43 -12.69
N LYS A 239 4.93 -10.41 -13.62
CA LYS A 239 5.91 -9.33 -13.75
C LYS A 239 5.26 -7.98 -14.08
N PHE A 240 4.23 -7.99 -14.93
CA PHE A 240 3.47 -6.79 -15.25
C PHE A 240 2.62 -6.33 -14.07
N LEU A 241 1.95 -7.27 -13.39
CA LEU A 241 1.12 -6.98 -12.22
C LEU A 241 1.94 -6.44 -11.04
N SER A 242 3.18 -6.89 -10.87
CA SER A 242 4.09 -6.39 -9.85
C SER A 242 4.35 -4.89 -9.94
N VAL A 243 4.32 -4.32 -11.16
CA VAL A 243 4.48 -2.88 -11.39
C VAL A 243 3.31 -2.08 -10.80
N PHE A 244 2.11 -2.65 -10.77
CA PHE A 244 0.93 -1.92 -10.29
C PHE A 244 1.06 -1.56 -8.81
N TYR A 245 1.35 -2.51 -7.95
CA TYR A 245 1.43 -2.22 -6.52
C TYR A 245 2.76 -1.58 -6.10
N SER A 246 3.85 -1.82 -6.83
CA SER A 246 5.18 -1.29 -6.48
C SER A 246 5.50 0.08 -7.08
N VAL A 247 4.86 0.45 -8.20
CA VAL A 247 5.15 1.70 -8.91
C VAL A 247 3.89 2.51 -9.18
N ILE A 248 2.84 1.88 -9.76
CA ILE A 248 1.65 2.62 -10.22
C ILE A 248 0.85 3.14 -9.03
N THR A 249 0.58 2.32 -8.01
CA THR A 249 -0.16 2.74 -6.83
C THR A 249 0.56 3.86 -6.06
N PRO A 250 1.86 3.76 -5.73
CA PRO A 250 2.63 4.84 -5.12
C PRO A 250 2.70 6.13 -5.96
N LEU A 251 2.64 6.02 -7.28
CA LEU A 251 2.61 7.17 -8.19
C LEU A 251 1.24 7.85 -8.22
N LEU A 252 0.16 7.07 -8.20
CA LEU A 252 -1.20 7.59 -8.29
C LEU A 252 -1.71 8.16 -6.97
N ASN A 253 -1.25 7.65 -5.84
CA ASN A 253 -1.67 8.14 -4.52
C ASN A 253 -1.51 9.66 -4.36
N PRO A 254 -0.34 10.28 -4.63
CA PRO A 254 -0.19 11.72 -4.60
C PRO A 254 -1.14 12.44 -5.57
N ILE A 255 -1.29 11.93 -6.78
CA ILE A 255 -2.15 12.54 -7.80
C ILE A 255 -3.60 12.55 -7.33
N ILE A 256 -4.09 11.40 -6.88
CA ILE A 256 -5.48 11.21 -6.46
C ILE A 256 -5.80 12.04 -5.22
N TYR A 257 -4.92 11.99 -4.20
CA TYR A 257 -5.17 12.63 -2.91
C TYR A 257 -4.81 14.12 -2.87
N THR A 258 -3.91 14.61 -3.74
CA THR A 258 -3.58 16.05 -3.78
C THR A 258 -4.38 16.81 -4.83
N LEU A 259 -4.39 16.32 -6.09
CA LEU A 259 -5.03 17.08 -7.18
C LEU A 259 -6.54 17.15 -7.05
N ARG A 260 -7.17 16.16 -6.43
CA ARG A 260 -8.63 16.09 -6.27
C ARG A 260 -9.11 16.68 -4.94
N ASN A 261 -8.22 16.88 -3.96
CA ASN A 261 -8.56 17.34 -2.62
C ASN A 261 -8.33 18.85 -2.47
N ARG A 262 -9.43 19.60 -2.28
CA ARG A 262 -9.40 21.06 -2.10
C ARG A 262 -8.68 21.50 -0.83
N GLU A 263 -8.83 20.75 0.28
CA GLU A 263 -8.21 21.08 1.57
C GLU A 263 -6.69 20.91 1.50
N MET A 264 -6.22 19.85 0.86
CA MET A 264 -4.79 19.64 0.63
C MET A 264 -4.18 20.77 -0.22
N LYS A 265 -4.85 21.16 -1.31
CA LYS A 265 -4.40 22.30 -2.13
C LYS A 265 -4.36 23.62 -1.33
N SER A 266 -5.37 23.86 -0.49
CA SER A 266 -5.42 25.06 0.36
C SER A 266 -4.31 25.06 1.39
N ALA A 267 -3.98 23.91 2.00
CA ALA A 267 -2.88 23.76 2.95
C ALA A 267 -1.52 24.02 2.28
N MET A 268 -1.29 23.43 1.10
CA MET A 268 -0.07 23.71 0.32
C MET A 268 0.09 25.22 0.01
N SER A 269 -1.01 25.88 -0.36
CA SER A 269 -1.02 27.33 -0.63
C SER A 269 -0.70 28.15 0.63
N ARG A 270 -1.25 27.75 1.80
CA ARG A 270 -0.94 28.42 3.09
C ARG A 270 0.54 28.28 3.45
N LEU A 271 1.10 27.08 3.35
CA LEU A 271 2.51 26.84 3.65
C LEU A 271 3.45 27.61 2.71
N ARG A 272 3.13 27.64 1.41
CA ARG A 272 3.87 28.47 0.44
C ARG A 272 3.84 29.94 0.80
N ALA A 273 2.68 30.50 1.18
CA ALA A 273 2.54 31.89 1.56
C ALA A 273 3.30 32.23 2.85
N GLN A 274 3.37 31.31 3.81
CA GLN A 274 4.17 31.47 5.04
C GLN A 274 5.69 31.49 4.77
N HIS A 275 6.13 30.71 3.77
CA HIS A 275 7.56 30.64 3.43
C HIS A 275 8.05 31.88 2.65
N ILE A 276 7.17 32.51 1.88
CA ILE A 276 7.48 33.74 1.13
C ILE A 276 7.52 34.98 2.06
N ARG A 277 6.90 34.93 3.24
CA ARG A 277 6.86 36.02 4.22
C ARG A 277 8.01 36.01 5.25
N LYS A 278 8.83 34.97 5.25
CA LYS A 278 10.07 34.85 6.01
C LYS A 278 11.29 35.17 5.13
#